data_683a89322155476ec982521603fbf009
#
_entry.id   683a89322155476ec982521603fbf009
#
_cell.length_a   1.000
_cell.length_b   1.000
_cell.length_c   1.000
_cell.angle_alpha   90.00
_cell.angle_beta   90.00
_cell.angle_gamma   90.00
#
_symmetry.space_group_name_H-M   'P 1'
#
loop_
_entity.id
_entity.type
_entity.pdbx_description
1 polymer ?
#
loop_
_entity_poly.entity_id
_entity_poly.type
_entity_poly.pdbx_seq_one_letter_code
_entity_poly.pdbx_strand_id
1 'polypeptide(L)'
;DGRQLITYGGSQTLVEPHNAGPEIKTLFEGVGIDLKRFDTAFDLSFFGEHGLGATTYFNEQAFGRNTLVRHPFCNYYNYIEGLPGAALSDEQAVAQTPLSERGKAQLLRVLKGGLHLLEVAPEELADYLETHNYFDYLTQTLGVDDPQVLQMARHSGIDWSNASTELLTIEEAKACGALGFAPVATYDEDHPYIHHFPDGNAGVARALVKYLVPTIADGTTAESLVTAAFDYAQLDRSPNTTRI
;
A
#
# COMPACT_ATOMS: atom_id res chain seq x y z
N ASP A 1 -31.68 -2.71 12.74
CA ASP A 1 -31.72 -4.09 13.22
C ASP A 1 -30.80 -4.35 14.45
N GLY A 2 -30.22 -3.31 15.02
CA GLY A 2 -29.41 -3.37 16.26
C GLY A 2 -27.99 -3.97 16.08
N ARG A 3 -27.54 -4.21 14.85
CA ARG A 3 -26.17 -4.65 14.61
C ARG A 3 -25.19 -3.47 14.74
N GLN A 4 -24.11 -3.70 15.47
CA GLN A 4 -22.98 -2.77 15.52
C GLN A 4 -22.13 -3.01 14.27
N LEU A 5 -21.87 -1.94 13.53
CA LEU A 5 -20.93 -1.94 12.41
C LEU A 5 -19.65 -1.24 12.87
N ILE A 6 -18.52 -1.84 12.53
CA ILE A 6 -17.20 -1.28 12.79
C ILE A 6 -16.65 -0.81 11.46
N THR A 7 -16.07 0.37 11.45
CA THR A 7 -15.38 0.93 10.29
C THR A 7 -14.15 1.70 10.76
N TYR A 8 -13.23 1.93 9.86
CA TYR A 8 -12.03 2.69 10.19
C TYR A 8 -12.36 4.12 10.59
N GLY A 9 -11.81 4.52 11.73
CA GLY A 9 -11.82 5.89 12.23
C GLY A 9 -10.40 6.44 12.28
N GLY A 10 -10.20 7.66 11.79
CA GLY A 10 -8.86 8.20 11.57
C GLY A 10 -8.17 7.56 10.37
N SER A 11 -6.83 7.47 10.41
CA SER A 11 -6.08 6.72 9.41
C SER A 11 -6.26 5.21 9.60
N GLN A 12 -6.14 4.48 8.50
CA GLN A 12 -6.38 3.05 8.49
C GLN A 12 -5.26 2.27 9.19
N THR A 13 -4.01 2.63 8.94
CA THR A 13 -2.85 1.78 9.11
C THR A 13 -1.82 2.36 10.09
N LEU A 14 -1.24 1.49 10.91
CA LEU A 14 0.09 1.70 11.50
C LEU A 14 1.11 1.09 10.55
N VAL A 15 1.95 1.93 9.96
CA VAL A 15 3.00 1.50 9.03
C VAL A 15 4.24 1.13 9.82
N GLU A 16 4.74 -0.09 9.65
CA GLU A 16 5.98 -0.61 10.24
C GLU A 16 6.21 -0.22 11.71
N PRO A 17 5.26 -0.45 12.62
CA PRO A 17 5.37 0.01 14.01
C PRO A 17 6.52 -0.67 14.75
N HIS A 18 7.07 -1.78 14.24
CA HIS A 18 8.27 -2.43 14.75
C HIS A 18 9.52 -1.55 14.59
N ASN A 19 9.54 -0.64 13.60
CA ASN A 19 10.61 0.35 13.40
C ASN A 19 10.46 1.62 14.26
N ALA A 20 9.36 1.74 15.01
CA ALA A 20 9.16 2.88 15.91
C ALA A 20 10.25 2.97 16.98
N GLY A 21 10.55 4.19 17.42
CA GLY A 21 11.49 4.45 18.51
C GLY A 21 11.02 3.84 19.84
N PRO A 22 11.94 3.67 20.81
CA PRO A 22 11.65 3.03 22.09
C PRO A 22 10.55 3.75 22.88
N GLU A 23 10.44 5.06 22.76
CA GLU A 23 9.40 5.86 23.42
C GLU A 23 8.01 5.49 22.93
N ILE A 24 7.84 5.31 21.62
CA ILE A 24 6.55 4.93 21.01
C ILE A 24 6.20 3.49 21.38
N LYS A 25 7.17 2.57 21.36
CA LYS A 25 6.97 1.18 21.82
C LYS A 25 6.52 1.13 23.28
N THR A 26 7.19 1.88 24.15
CA THR A 26 6.80 2.00 25.57
C THR A 26 5.42 2.59 25.73
N LEU A 27 5.06 3.60 24.93
CA LEU A 27 3.71 4.16 24.93
C LEU A 27 2.67 3.10 24.53
N PHE A 28 2.90 2.37 23.45
CA PHE A 28 1.98 1.33 22.99
C PHE A 28 1.76 0.26 24.05
N GLU A 29 2.83 -0.26 24.66
CA GLU A 29 2.74 -1.20 25.78
C GLU A 29 1.93 -0.61 26.96
N GLY A 30 2.22 0.65 27.33
CA GLY A 30 1.56 1.35 28.42
C GLY A 30 0.06 1.54 28.22
N VAL A 31 -0.40 1.69 26.98
CA VAL A 31 -1.84 1.85 26.66
C VAL A 31 -2.51 0.52 26.28
N GLY A 32 -1.82 -0.61 26.41
CA GLY A 32 -2.39 -1.94 26.19
C GLY A 32 -2.43 -2.36 24.70
N ILE A 33 -1.56 -1.80 23.88
CA ILE A 33 -1.36 -2.20 22.49
C ILE A 33 -0.19 -3.19 22.42
N ASP A 34 -0.47 -4.45 22.14
CA ASP A 34 0.55 -5.48 21.92
C ASP A 34 0.81 -5.60 20.40
N LEU A 35 1.98 -5.10 19.95
CA LEU A 35 2.36 -5.15 18.54
C LEU A 35 2.49 -6.58 18.01
N LYS A 36 2.92 -7.52 18.85
CA LYS A 36 3.04 -8.93 18.44
C LYS A 36 1.69 -9.58 18.11
N ARG A 37 0.60 -8.99 18.62
CA ARG A 37 -0.74 -9.50 18.30
C ARG A 37 -1.09 -9.32 16.82
N PHE A 38 -0.49 -8.34 16.15
CA PHE A 38 -0.68 -8.14 14.72
C PHE A 38 -0.05 -9.25 13.89
N ASP A 39 1.08 -9.84 14.30
CA ASP A 39 1.76 -10.93 13.58
C ASP A 39 0.84 -12.16 13.40
N THR A 40 -0.15 -12.32 14.27
CA THR A 40 -1.11 -13.42 14.24
C THR A 40 -2.55 -12.98 13.92
N ALA A 41 -2.77 -11.70 13.66
CA ALA A 41 -4.10 -11.16 13.35
C ALA A 41 -4.49 -11.33 11.88
N PHE A 42 -3.51 -11.52 11.00
CA PHE A 42 -3.71 -11.69 9.57
C PHE A 42 -3.72 -13.18 9.22
N ASP A 43 -4.63 -13.55 8.37
CA ASP A 43 -4.62 -14.86 7.73
C ASP A 43 -3.80 -14.76 6.43
N LEU A 44 -2.51 -15.01 6.55
CA LEU A 44 -1.57 -14.95 5.41
C LEU A 44 -1.83 -16.05 4.37
N SER A 45 -2.57 -17.10 4.73
CA SER A 45 -2.93 -18.20 3.81
C SER A 45 -4.18 -17.90 2.96
N PHE A 46 -4.99 -16.91 3.37
CA PHE A 46 -6.30 -16.63 2.79
C PHE A 46 -6.29 -16.54 1.25
N PHE A 47 -5.40 -15.74 0.70
CA PHE A 47 -5.34 -15.56 -0.77
C PHE A 47 -4.98 -16.85 -1.48
N GLY A 48 -3.98 -17.58 -0.98
CA GLY A 48 -3.53 -18.85 -1.57
C GLY A 48 -4.59 -19.93 -1.50
N GLU A 49 -5.23 -20.11 -0.33
CA GLU A 49 -6.29 -21.10 -0.12
C GLU A 49 -7.53 -20.85 -0.96
N HIS A 50 -7.83 -19.59 -1.29
CA HIS A 50 -8.96 -19.23 -2.13
C HIS A 50 -8.58 -19.09 -3.61
N GLY A 51 -7.35 -19.44 -4.01
CA GLY A 51 -6.88 -19.32 -5.39
C GLY A 51 -6.84 -17.89 -5.92
N LEU A 52 -6.77 -16.91 -5.03
CA LEU A 52 -6.66 -15.49 -5.35
C LEU A 52 -5.20 -15.14 -5.63
N GLY A 53 -4.97 -14.10 -6.41
CA GLY A 53 -3.63 -13.64 -6.75
C GLY A 53 -3.69 -12.31 -7.50
N ALA A 54 -2.54 -11.65 -7.59
CA ALA A 54 -2.41 -10.37 -8.28
C ALA A 54 -2.83 -10.52 -9.76
N THR A 55 -3.72 -9.64 -10.20
CA THR A 55 -4.38 -9.73 -11.50
C THR A 55 -4.66 -8.34 -12.06
N THR A 56 -4.42 -8.14 -13.34
CA THR A 56 -4.79 -6.92 -14.05
C THR A 56 -6.03 -7.14 -14.91
N TYR A 57 -7.02 -6.27 -14.76
CA TYR A 57 -8.21 -6.25 -15.59
C TYR A 57 -8.11 -5.13 -16.63
N PHE A 58 -8.10 -5.53 -17.88
CA PHE A 58 -8.20 -4.64 -19.05
C PHE A 58 -9.68 -4.48 -19.40
N ASN A 59 -10.21 -3.28 -19.32
CA ASN A 59 -11.60 -3.02 -19.68
C ASN A 59 -11.75 -2.75 -21.18
N GLU A 60 -12.95 -3.07 -21.71
CA GLU A 60 -13.25 -2.92 -23.13
C GLU A 60 -13.17 -1.46 -23.60
N GLN A 61 -13.53 -0.51 -22.77
CA GLN A 61 -13.54 0.90 -23.13
C GLN A 61 -12.14 1.42 -23.49
N ALA A 62 -11.13 1.05 -22.71
CA ALA A 62 -9.76 1.52 -22.90
C ALA A 62 -8.94 0.59 -23.81
N PHE A 63 -9.25 -0.72 -23.82
CA PHE A 63 -8.41 -1.74 -24.46
C PHE A 63 -9.12 -2.54 -25.55
N GLY A 64 -10.36 -2.19 -25.90
CA GLY A 64 -11.12 -2.80 -26.98
C GLY A 64 -11.77 -4.15 -26.65
N ARG A 65 -11.42 -4.77 -25.52
CA ARG A 65 -12.09 -5.97 -24.99
C ARG A 65 -11.82 -6.14 -23.50
N ASN A 66 -12.73 -6.80 -22.80
CA ASN A 66 -12.54 -7.19 -21.42
C ASN A 66 -11.59 -8.39 -21.34
N THR A 67 -10.50 -8.25 -20.62
CA THR A 67 -9.48 -9.31 -20.47
C THR A 67 -8.94 -9.30 -19.02
N LEU A 68 -8.85 -10.47 -18.41
CA LEU A 68 -8.25 -10.67 -17.11
C LEU A 68 -6.90 -11.39 -17.30
N VAL A 69 -5.82 -10.79 -16.81
CA VAL A 69 -4.47 -11.38 -16.88
C VAL A 69 -3.94 -11.55 -15.46
N ARG A 70 -3.57 -12.78 -15.09
CA ARG A 70 -3.05 -13.11 -13.74
C ARG A 70 -1.59 -12.63 -13.59
N HIS A 71 -1.42 -11.33 -13.66
CA HIS A 71 -0.17 -10.62 -13.48
C HIS A 71 -0.48 -9.16 -13.11
N PRO A 72 0.18 -8.56 -12.12
CA PRO A 72 -0.09 -7.18 -11.70
C PRO A 72 0.48 -6.12 -12.63
N PHE A 73 1.51 -6.42 -13.41
CA PHE A 73 2.31 -5.51 -14.25
C PHE A 73 2.97 -4.33 -13.51
N CYS A 74 2.72 -4.16 -12.25
CA CYS A 74 3.37 -3.19 -11.36
C CYS A 74 3.80 -3.90 -10.08
N ASN A 75 4.58 -3.24 -9.26
CA ASN A 75 5.14 -3.85 -8.06
C ASN A 75 4.43 -3.45 -6.76
N TYR A 76 3.36 -2.65 -6.86
CA TYR A 76 2.57 -2.21 -5.73
C TYR A 76 1.98 -3.36 -4.89
N TYR A 77 1.60 -4.47 -5.53
CA TYR A 77 1.02 -5.63 -4.85
C TYR A 77 1.95 -6.29 -3.83
N ASN A 78 3.25 -6.02 -3.88
CA ASN A 78 4.22 -6.58 -2.92
C ASN A 78 4.01 -6.07 -1.49
N TYR A 79 3.19 -5.02 -1.31
CA TYR A 79 2.79 -4.53 0.01
C TYR A 79 1.60 -5.29 0.63
N ILE A 80 1.03 -6.24 -0.09
CA ILE A 80 -0.13 -7.01 0.37
C ILE A 80 0.38 -8.35 0.91
N GLU A 81 0.42 -8.46 2.22
CA GLU A 81 0.88 -9.66 2.91
C GLU A 81 0.05 -10.88 2.53
N GLY A 82 0.72 -11.99 2.30
CA GLY A 82 0.07 -13.25 1.93
C GLY A 82 -0.49 -13.31 0.52
N LEU A 83 -0.38 -12.23 -0.27
CA LEU A 83 -0.80 -12.28 -1.67
C LEU A 83 0.23 -13.08 -2.49
N PRO A 84 -0.17 -14.18 -3.17
CA PRO A 84 0.73 -14.91 -4.04
C PRO A 84 1.31 -14.02 -5.13
N GLY A 85 2.59 -14.18 -5.42
CA GLY A 85 3.26 -13.50 -6.52
C GLY A 85 2.62 -13.73 -7.89
N ALA A 86 3.18 -13.13 -8.93
CA ALA A 86 2.69 -13.28 -10.28
C ALA A 86 2.64 -14.77 -10.70
N ALA A 87 1.49 -15.22 -11.18
CA ALA A 87 1.30 -16.60 -11.62
C ALA A 87 1.93 -16.89 -13.00
N LEU A 88 2.30 -15.85 -13.74
CA LEU A 88 2.83 -15.90 -15.10
C LEU A 88 4.16 -15.16 -15.17
N SER A 89 5.06 -15.54 -16.06
CA SER A 89 6.19 -14.68 -16.42
C SER A 89 5.71 -13.44 -17.16
N ASP A 90 6.54 -12.40 -17.22
CA ASP A 90 6.24 -11.18 -17.97
C ASP A 90 5.86 -11.48 -19.42
N GLU A 91 6.60 -12.37 -20.10
CA GLU A 91 6.34 -12.74 -21.49
C GLU A 91 5.00 -13.46 -21.64
N GLN A 92 4.68 -14.39 -20.72
CA GLN A 92 3.41 -15.11 -20.72
C GLN A 92 2.24 -14.17 -20.46
N ALA A 93 2.40 -13.25 -19.51
CA ALA A 93 1.38 -12.29 -19.15
C ALA A 93 1.13 -11.28 -20.28
N VAL A 94 2.20 -10.71 -20.85
CA VAL A 94 2.11 -9.75 -21.95
C VAL A 94 1.45 -10.38 -23.18
N ALA A 95 1.75 -11.65 -23.49
CA ALA A 95 1.11 -12.36 -24.59
C ALA A 95 -0.43 -12.43 -24.44
N GLN A 96 -0.95 -12.47 -23.22
CA GLN A 96 -2.38 -12.52 -22.91
C GLN A 96 -3.08 -11.16 -22.90
N THR A 97 -2.32 -10.05 -22.89
CA THR A 97 -2.92 -8.72 -22.92
C THR A 97 -3.69 -8.44 -24.22
N PRO A 98 -4.67 -7.55 -24.20
CA PRO A 98 -5.38 -7.12 -25.41
C PRO A 98 -4.61 -6.10 -26.25
N LEU A 99 -3.36 -5.84 -25.92
CA LEU A 99 -2.52 -4.87 -26.64
C LEU A 99 -2.19 -5.34 -28.06
N SER A 100 -1.87 -4.37 -28.93
CA SER A 100 -1.26 -4.64 -30.24
C SER A 100 0.10 -5.33 -30.08
N GLU A 101 0.60 -5.99 -31.12
CA GLU A 101 1.94 -6.61 -31.08
C GLU A 101 3.04 -5.57 -30.81
N ARG A 102 2.87 -4.32 -31.27
CA ARG A 102 3.74 -3.20 -30.96
C ARG A 102 3.64 -2.84 -29.47
N GLY A 103 2.42 -2.72 -28.94
CA GLY A 103 2.18 -2.44 -27.51
C GLY A 103 2.77 -3.53 -26.62
N LYS A 104 2.61 -4.80 -26.96
CA LYS A 104 3.23 -5.93 -26.25
C LYS A 104 4.75 -5.83 -26.21
N ALA A 105 5.38 -5.53 -27.36
CA ALA A 105 6.83 -5.36 -27.42
C ALA A 105 7.32 -4.18 -26.55
N GLN A 106 6.57 -3.08 -26.53
CA GLN A 106 6.88 -1.94 -25.67
C GLN A 106 6.66 -2.26 -24.19
N LEU A 107 5.56 -2.92 -23.83
CA LEU A 107 5.30 -3.33 -22.47
C LEU A 107 6.41 -4.24 -21.91
N LEU A 108 6.84 -5.24 -22.70
CA LEU A 108 7.99 -6.08 -22.31
C LEU A 108 9.27 -5.29 -22.10
N ARG A 109 9.50 -4.24 -22.89
CA ARG A 109 10.66 -3.35 -22.69
C ARG A 109 10.55 -2.59 -21.39
N VAL A 110 9.38 -2.05 -21.10
CA VAL A 110 9.11 -1.33 -19.85
C VAL A 110 9.31 -2.24 -18.63
N LEU A 111 8.78 -3.46 -18.66
CA LEU A 111 8.91 -4.43 -17.56
C LEU A 111 10.37 -4.82 -17.26
N LYS A 112 11.24 -4.80 -18.26
CA LYS A 112 12.69 -5.01 -18.05
C LYS A 112 13.38 -3.86 -17.33
N GLY A 113 12.72 -2.71 -17.23
CA GLY A 113 13.28 -1.48 -16.66
C GLY A 113 14.35 -0.85 -17.57
N GLY A 114 14.71 0.37 -17.26
CA GLY A 114 15.62 1.13 -18.12
C GLY A 114 16.45 2.18 -17.39
N LEU A 115 16.54 2.15 -16.06
CA LEU A 115 17.39 3.11 -15.33
C LEU A 115 18.86 3.08 -15.80
N HIS A 116 19.34 1.91 -16.22
CA HIS A 116 20.68 1.73 -16.80
C HIS A 116 20.86 2.40 -18.17
N LEU A 117 19.78 2.83 -18.81
CA LEU A 117 19.81 3.57 -20.09
C LEU A 117 19.94 5.08 -19.88
N LEU A 118 19.82 5.56 -18.63
CA LEU A 118 20.03 6.96 -18.33
C LEU A 118 21.53 7.28 -18.42
N GLU A 119 21.88 8.23 -19.28
CA GLU A 119 23.25 8.72 -19.45
C GLU A 119 23.57 9.77 -18.37
N VAL A 120 23.55 9.35 -17.09
CA VAL A 120 23.74 10.21 -15.93
C VAL A 120 24.85 9.64 -15.06
N ALA A 121 25.73 10.51 -14.55
CA ALA A 121 26.79 10.08 -13.66
C ALA A 121 26.19 9.51 -12.35
N PRO A 122 26.80 8.47 -11.76
CA PRO A 122 26.24 7.82 -10.56
C PRO A 122 25.99 8.79 -9.40
N GLU A 123 26.83 9.80 -9.23
CA GLU A 123 26.73 10.82 -8.20
C GLU A 123 25.58 11.82 -8.44
N GLU A 124 25.11 11.96 -9.67
CA GLU A 124 24.02 12.85 -10.06
C GLU A 124 22.69 12.08 -10.19
N LEU A 125 22.71 10.75 -10.14
CA LEU A 125 21.54 9.92 -10.42
C LEU A 125 20.38 10.21 -9.46
N ALA A 126 20.64 10.38 -8.18
CA ALA A 126 19.58 10.64 -7.20
C ALA A 126 18.86 11.96 -7.49
N ASP A 127 19.61 13.04 -7.71
CA ASP A 127 19.06 14.34 -8.07
C ASP A 127 18.31 14.30 -9.42
N TYR A 128 18.84 13.55 -10.37
CA TYR A 128 18.17 13.35 -11.66
C TYR A 128 16.80 12.67 -11.48
N LEU A 129 16.72 11.59 -10.71
CA LEU A 129 15.46 10.86 -10.47
C LEU A 129 14.42 11.71 -9.74
N GLU A 130 14.85 12.56 -8.81
CA GLU A 130 13.97 13.46 -8.05
C GLU A 130 13.47 14.66 -8.88
N THR A 131 14.18 15.05 -9.94
CA THR A 131 13.89 16.25 -10.70
C THR A 131 13.32 16.01 -12.09
N HIS A 132 13.43 14.78 -12.62
CA HIS A 132 12.95 14.43 -13.95
C HIS A 132 11.64 13.66 -13.91
N ASN A 133 10.84 13.89 -14.95
CA ASN A 133 9.45 13.40 -15.02
C ASN A 133 9.38 11.94 -15.47
N TYR A 134 8.48 11.17 -14.84
CA TYR A 134 8.28 9.76 -15.16
C TYR A 134 7.70 9.53 -16.57
N PHE A 135 6.82 10.41 -17.05
CA PHE A 135 6.30 10.31 -18.41
C PHE A 135 7.41 10.49 -19.47
N ASP A 136 8.33 11.42 -19.24
CA ASP A 136 9.48 11.61 -20.10
C ASP A 136 10.43 10.40 -20.07
N TYR A 137 10.63 9.80 -18.92
CA TYR A 137 11.38 8.54 -18.80
C TYR A 137 10.75 7.43 -19.65
N LEU A 138 9.42 7.24 -19.56
CA LEU A 138 8.73 6.26 -20.38
C LEU A 138 8.87 6.54 -21.88
N THR A 139 8.68 7.79 -22.29
CA THR A 139 8.59 8.14 -23.72
C THR A 139 9.95 8.35 -24.35
N GLN A 140 10.87 9.03 -23.69
CA GLN A 140 12.18 9.41 -24.25
C GLN A 140 13.25 8.37 -23.97
N THR A 141 13.31 7.82 -22.75
CA THR A 141 14.33 6.82 -22.38
C THR A 141 13.91 5.41 -22.81
N LEU A 142 12.69 4.99 -22.50
CA LEU A 142 12.19 3.66 -22.85
C LEU A 142 11.57 3.60 -24.27
N GLY A 143 11.33 4.74 -24.90
CA GLY A 143 10.77 4.83 -26.25
C GLY A 143 9.35 4.28 -26.35
N VAL A 144 8.52 4.54 -25.34
CA VAL A 144 7.10 4.14 -25.31
C VAL A 144 6.29 5.21 -26.02
N ASP A 145 5.57 4.83 -27.07
CA ASP A 145 4.66 5.69 -27.81
C ASP A 145 3.29 5.03 -28.07
N ASP A 146 3.11 3.77 -27.66
CA ASP A 146 1.83 3.10 -27.74
C ASP A 146 0.87 3.67 -26.67
N PRO A 147 -0.29 4.23 -27.09
CA PRO A 147 -1.20 4.92 -26.18
C PRO A 147 -1.81 4.00 -25.13
N GLN A 148 -1.95 2.69 -25.41
CA GLN A 148 -2.49 1.74 -24.45
C GLN A 148 -1.45 1.37 -23.38
N VAL A 149 -0.16 1.31 -23.73
CA VAL A 149 0.93 1.11 -22.75
C VAL A 149 1.05 2.36 -21.85
N LEU A 150 0.98 3.55 -22.40
CA LEU A 150 0.95 4.80 -21.63
C LEU A 150 -0.30 4.86 -20.74
N GLN A 151 -1.43 4.38 -21.21
CA GLN A 151 -2.65 4.27 -20.41
C GLN A 151 -2.48 3.30 -19.22
N MET A 152 -1.82 2.17 -19.43
CA MET A 152 -1.48 1.26 -18.32
C MET A 152 -0.59 1.95 -17.29
N ALA A 153 0.45 2.66 -17.73
CA ALA A 153 1.36 3.36 -16.82
C ALA A 153 0.63 4.43 -15.98
N ARG A 154 -0.36 5.12 -16.54
CA ARG A 154 -1.17 6.11 -15.84
C ARG A 154 -2.03 5.53 -14.70
N HIS A 155 -2.28 4.23 -14.71
CA HIS A 155 -3.14 3.56 -13.74
C HIS A 155 -2.42 2.49 -12.92
N SER A 156 -1.11 2.39 -13.03
CA SER A 156 -0.31 1.42 -12.27
C SER A 156 0.57 2.12 -11.24
N GLY A 157 0.30 1.86 -9.95
CA GLY A 157 1.13 2.35 -8.84
C GLY A 157 0.96 3.83 -8.48
N ILE A 158 -0.05 4.51 -9.02
CA ILE A 158 -0.25 5.96 -8.82
C ILE A 158 -1.21 6.33 -7.69
N ASP A 159 -1.86 5.37 -7.07
CA ASP A 159 -2.84 5.57 -6.00
C ASP A 159 -2.25 6.19 -4.73
N TRP A 160 -0.96 6.01 -4.49
CA TRP A 160 -0.23 6.67 -3.40
C TRP A 160 -0.12 8.18 -3.55
N SER A 161 0.16 8.63 -4.76
CA SER A 161 0.43 10.04 -5.03
C SER A 161 -0.81 10.82 -5.48
N ASN A 162 -1.89 10.14 -5.93
CA ASN A 162 -3.03 10.75 -6.61
C ASN A 162 -2.63 11.67 -7.77
N ALA A 163 -1.50 11.39 -8.40
CA ALA A 163 -0.95 12.17 -9.50
C ALA A 163 -0.82 11.32 -10.77
N SER A 164 -0.95 11.95 -11.93
CA SER A 164 -0.73 11.27 -13.21
C SER A 164 0.77 11.10 -13.49
N THR A 165 1.11 10.21 -14.41
CA THR A 165 2.50 9.98 -14.86
C THR A 165 3.22 11.27 -15.26
N GLU A 166 2.48 12.26 -15.77
CA GLU A 166 2.99 13.55 -16.21
C GLU A 166 3.36 14.48 -15.06
N LEU A 167 2.94 14.16 -13.85
CA LEU A 167 3.22 14.96 -12.65
C LEU A 167 4.22 14.29 -11.70
N LEU A 168 4.41 12.98 -11.82
CA LEU A 168 5.34 12.23 -10.98
C LEU A 168 6.79 12.43 -11.43
N THR A 169 7.69 12.54 -10.48
CA THR A 169 9.11 12.33 -10.72
C THR A 169 9.42 10.86 -10.93
N ILE A 170 10.59 10.56 -11.48
CA ILE A 170 11.03 9.17 -11.65
C ILE A 170 11.17 8.48 -10.28
N GLU A 171 11.68 9.20 -9.26
CA GLU A 171 11.84 8.63 -7.92
C GLU A 171 10.50 8.34 -7.24
N GLU A 172 9.52 9.25 -7.35
CA GLU A 172 8.16 9.01 -6.83
C GLU A 172 7.51 7.80 -7.50
N ALA A 173 7.60 7.69 -8.83
CA ALA A 173 7.06 6.56 -9.57
C ALA A 173 7.74 5.23 -9.16
N LYS A 174 9.06 5.25 -8.98
CA LYS A 174 9.85 4.11 -8.51
C LYS A 174 9.45 3.71 -7.08
N ALA A 175 9.33 4.69 -6.18
CA ALA A 175 8.91 4.44 -4.80
C ALA A 175 7.50 3.86 -4.70
N CYS A 176 6.59 4.24 -5.60
CA CYS A 176 5.25 3.67 -5.70
C CYS A 176 5.20 2.30 -6.41
N GLY A 177 6.31 1.75 -6.88
CA GLY A 177 6.33 0.50 -7.63
C GLY A 177 5.62 0.58 -8.98
N ALA A 178 5.63 1.75 -9.63
CA ALA A 178 5.02 1.97 -10.93
C ALA A 178 5.63 1.08 -12.02
N LEU A 179 4.94 0.99 -13.14
CA LEU A 179 5.34 0.18 -14.28
C LEU A 179 6.77 0.54 -14.75
N GLY A 180 7.66 -0.44 -14.87
CA GLY A 180 9.02 -0.24 -15.35
C GLY A 180 10.10 -0.19 -14.26
N PHE A 181 9.72 -0.35 -13.01
CA PHE A 181 10.67 -0.44 -11.90
C PHE A 181 10.66 -1.82 -11.24
N ALA A 182 11.81 -2.22 -10.71
CA ALA A 182 11.91 -3.44 -9.91
C ALA A 182 11.06 -3.31 -8.63
N PRO A 183 10.61 -4.42 -8.05
CA PRO A 183 9.92 -4.39 -6.77
C PRO A 183 10.74 -3.60 -5.75
N VAL A 184 10.10 -2.67 -5.07
CA VAL A 184 10.66 -2.11 -3.86
C VAL A 184 10.60 -3.22 -2.82
N ALA A 185 11.76 -3.69 -2.35
CA ALA A 185 11.83 -4.70 -1.30
C ALA A 185 11.38 -4.04 0.02
N THR A 186 10.13 -4.23 0.36
CA THR A 186 9.54 -3.61 1.56
C THR A 186 8.89 -4.63 2.47
N TYR A 187 8.87 -5.88 2.07
CA TYR A 187 8.30 -6.94 2.87
C TYR A 187 9.40 -7.59 3.71
N ASP A 188 9.31 -7.40 5.02
CA ASP A 188 10.03 -8.18 6.02
C ASP A 188 9.12 -9.34 6.43
N GLU A 189 9.48 -10.58 6.13
CA GLU A 189 8.66 -11.76 6.46
C GLU A 189 8.43 -11.93 7.97
N ASP A 190 9.34 -11.39 8.78
CA ASP A 190 9.24 -11.44 10.24
C ASP A 190 8.35 -10.32 10.82
N HIS A 191 8.09 -9.27 10.04
CA HIS A 191 7.33 -8.11 10.51
C HIS A 191 6.40 -7.58 9.42
N PRO A 192 5.08 -7.82 9.53
CA PRO A 192 4.11 -7.28 8.58
C PRO A 192 4.25 -5.76 8.42
N TYR A 193 4.21 -5.29 7.17
CA TYR A 193 4.29 -3.87 6.86
C TYR A 193 3.09 -3.09 7.39
N ILE A 194 1.91 -3.67 7.24
CA ILE A 194 0.63 -3.03 7.55
C ILE A 194 -0.01 -3.67 8.78
N HIS A 195 -0.23 -2.85 9.80
CA HIS A 195 -0.96 -3.22 11.01
C HIS A 195 -2.29 -2.47 11.05
N HIS A 196 -3.40 -3.20 11.15
CA HIS A 196 -4.74 -2.62 11.22
C HIS A 196 -5.43 -2.97 12.54
N PHE A 197 -5.96 -1.96 13.22
CA PHE A 197 -7.05 -2.20 14.15
C PHE A 197 -8.38 -2.33 13.38
N PRO A 198 -9.35 -3.12 13.85
CA PRO A 198 -10.66 -3.21 13.21
C PRO A 198 -11.38 -1.85 13.08
N ASP A 199 -11.08 -0.91 13.98
CA ASP A 199 -11.61 0.46 14.00
C ASP A 199 -10.59 1.51 13.52
N GLY A 200 -9.49 1.08 12.87
CA GLY A 200 -8.42 1.95 12.40
C GLY A 200 -7.61 2.56 13.54
N ASN A 201 -6.85 3.62 13.26
CA ASN A 201 -6.04 4.28 14.28
C ASN A 201 -6.88 5.04 15.35
N ALA A 202 -8.20 5.10 15.19
CA ALA A 202 -9.10 5.46 16.29
C ALA A 202 -8.91 4.53 17.49
N GLY A 203 -8.53 3.26 17.27
CA GLY A 203 -8.17 2.33 18.35
C GLY A 203 -7.03 2.83 19.21
N VAL A 204 -6.00 3.45 18.63
CA VAL A 204 -4.89 4.08 19.37
C VAL A 204 -5.40 5.26 20.21
N ALA A 205 -6.20 6.15 19.61
CA ALA A 205 -6.79 7.30 20.32
C ALA A 205 -7.69 6.83 21.48
N ARG A 206 -8.49 5.80 21.29
CA ARG A 206 -9.35 5.20 22.31
C ARG A 206 -8.52 4.60 23.45
N ALA A 207 -7.42 3.91 23.14
CA ALA A 207 -6.49 3.37 24.14
C ALA A 207 -5.85 4.48 24.96
N LEU A 208 -5.43 5.59 24.35
CA LEU A 208 -4.90 6.77 25.05
C LEU A 208 -5.95 7.40 25.98
N VAL A 209 -7.17 7.61 25.50
CA VAL A 209 -8.26 8.17 26.32
C VAL A 209 -8.58 7.23 27.50
N LYS A 210 -8.61 5.92 27.28
CA LYS A 210 -8.81 4.93 28.34
C LYS A 210 -7.68 4.96 29.38
N TYR A 211 -6.44 5.12 28.94
CA TYR A 211 -5.28 5.25 29.82
C TYR A 211 -5.39 6.48 30.72
N LEU A 212 -5.80 7.62 30.18
CA LEU A 212 -5.96 8.88 30.92
C LEU A 212 -7.18 8.87 31.80
N VAL A 213 -8.26 8.21 31.42
CA VAL A 213 -9.53 8.12 32.16
C VAL A 213 -9.97 6.67 32.30
N PRO A 214 -9.42 5.91 33.27
CA PRO A 214 -9.62 4.45 33.36
C PRO A 214 -11.08 3.99 33.50
N THR A 215 -11.97 4.85 33.95
CA THR A 215 -13.40 4.53 34.13
C THR A 215 -14.27 4.82 32.91
N ILE A 216 -13.69 5.38 31.82
CA ILE A 216 -14.47 5.88 30.66
C ILE A 216 -15.14 4.76 29.86
N ALA A 217 -14.60 3.56 29.92
CA ALA A 217 -15.11 2.37 29.22
C ALA A 217 -14.66 1.11 29.95
N ASP A 218 -15.30 -0.02 29.67
CA ASP A 218 -14.83 -1.34 30.09
C ASP A 218 -13.71 -1.83 29.14
N GLY A 219 -12.89 -2.76 29.64
CA GLY A 219 -11.77 -3.30 28.89
C GLY A 219 -10.42 -2.70 29.26
N THR A 220 -9.34 -3.43 28.96
CA THR A 220 -7.95 -3.06 29.32
C THR A 220 -6.96 -3.27 28.18
N THR A 221 -7.35 -3.87 27.06
CA THR A 221 -6.51 -4.10 25.91
C THR A 221 -7.10 -3.38 24.69
N ALA A 222 -6.26 -3.04 23.72
CA ALA A 222 -6.71 -2.40 22.49
C ALA A 222 -7.85 -3.19 21.83
N GLU A 223 -7.77 -4.53 21.77
CA GLU A 223 -8.83 -5.37 21.22
C GLU A 223 -10.17 -5.22 21.95
N SER A 224 -10.13 -5.19 23.28
CA SER A 224 -11.36 -5.03 24.10
C SER A 224 -11.99 -3.65 23.92
N LEU A 225 -11.21 -2.65 23.54
CA LEU A 225 -11.68 -1.28 23.34
C LEU A 225 -12.34 -1.07 21.96
N VAL A 226 -12.11 -1.92 20.97
CA VAL A 226 -12.68 -1.77 19.61
C VAL A 226 -14.21 -1.62 19.64
N THR A 227 -14.89 -2.41 20.47
CA THR A 227 -16.35 -2.40 20.59
C THR A 227 -16.86 -1.77 21.89
N ALA A 228 -15.98 -1.31 22.79
CA ALA A 228 -16.37 -0.77 24.07
C ALA A 228 -17.16 0.55 23.92
N ALA A 229 -18.19 0.71 24.72
CA ALA A 229 -18.93 1.96 24.80
C ALA A 229 -18.17 2.94 25.72
N PHE A 230 -17.79 4.10 25.18
CA PHE A 230 -17.10 5.15 25.91
C PHE A 230 -18.08 6.19 26.44
N ASP A 231 -18.06 6.44 27.75
CA ASP A 231 -18.79 7.58 28.36
C ASP A 231 -17.94 8.86 28.27
N TYR A 232 -17.88 9.45 27.08
CA TYR A 232 -17.12 10.68 26.85
C TYR A 232 -17.54 11.87 27.74
N ALA A 233 -18.73 11.84 28.33
CA ALA A 233 -19.14 12.87 29.28
C ALA A 233 -18.25 12.90 30.54
N GLN A 234 -17.47 11.85 30.80
CA GLN A 234 -16.51 11.83 31.90
C GLN A 234 -15.31 12.77 31.67
N LEU A 235 -15.00 13.12 30.43
CA LEU A 235 -13.90 14.03 30.10
C LEU A 235 -14.13 15.45 30.65
N ASP A 236 -15.40 15.83 30.83
CA ASP A 236 -15.79 17.14 31.38
C ASP A 236 -16.00 17.14 32.90
N ARG A 237 -15.86 15.99 33.58
CA ARG A 237 -16.10 15.84 35.02
C ARG A 237 -14.81 15.92 35.81
N SER A 238 -14.83 16.68 36.93
CA SER A 238 -13.77 16.64 37.92
C SER A 238 -13.74 15.25 38.62
N PRO A 239 -12.57 14.63 38.87
CA PRO A 239 -11.21 15.16 38.80
C PRO A 239 -10.50 14.95 37.44
N ASN A 240 -11.22 14.44 36.45
CA ASN A 240 -10.65 14.19 35.11
C ASN A 240 -10.43 15.53 34.40
N THR A 241 -9.37 16.22 34.77
CA THR A 241 -9.05 17.55 34.19
C THR A 241 -8.31 17.47 32.84
N THR A 242 -8.19 16.28 32.27
CA THR A 242 -7.52 16.11 30.99
C THR A 242 -8.46 16.56 29.90
N ARG A 243 -8.25 17.74 29.39
CA ARG A 243 -8.86 18.21 28.15
C ARG A 243 -7.88 17.93 27.02
N ILE A 244 -8.35 17.23 26.01
CA ILE A 244 -7.63 17.00 24.76
C ILE A 244 -7.98 18.15 23.80
#